data_ed0870274d515924f615bf05d71ebf06
#
_entry.id   ed0870274d515924f615bf05d71ebf06
#
_cell.length_a   1.000
_cell.length_b   1.000
_cell.length_c   1.000
_cell.angle_alpha   90.00
_cell.angle_beta   90.00
_cell.angle_gamma   90.00
#
_symmetry.space_group_name_H-M   'P 1'
#
loop_
_entity.id
_entity.type
_entity.pdbx_description
1 polymer ?
#
loop_
_entity_poly.entity_id
_entity_poly.type
_entity_poly.pdbx_seq_one_letter_code
_entity_poly.pdbx_strand_id
1 'polypeptide(L)'
;MSGWLLNIVGVVFLGVILDIILPEGKTNSFIKHVFVVFLLFVIVSPIKNLINSNFSLSANQDVVDNNFIYNTNLKKVAELEKLVAGNLESNNIKNCSVIINANIFDEDLSINSVYVDASKKEISNDVNENNYKNKIVQVVTQVLNIESGDVVVYG
;
A
#
# COMPACT_ATOMS: atom_id res chain seq x y z
N MET A 1 3.21 26.38 15.53
CA MET A 1 4.69 26.42 15.42
C MET A 1 5.37 27.14 16.60
N SER A 2 4.75 28.13 17.22
CA SER A 2 5.35 28.90 18.37
C SER A 2 5.66 28.05 19.61
N GLY A 3 4.83 27.06 19.93
CA GLY A 3 5.04 26.21 21.12
C GLY A 3 6.30 25.33 21.05
N TRP A 4 6.66 24.82 19.88
CA TRP A 4 7.86 24.01 19.69
C TRP A 4 9.15 24.83 19.87
N LEU A 5 9.20 26.04 19.30
CA LEU A 5 10.31 26.96 19.50
C LEU A 5 10.49 27.31 20.98
N LEU A 6 9.40 27.55 21.71
CA LEU A 6 9.41 27.79 23.12
C LEU A 6 9.99 26.62 23.94
N ASN A 7 9.63 25.39 23.54
CA ASN A 7 10.17 24.18 24.17
C ASN A 7 11.69 24.05 23.95
N ILE A 8 12.19 24.34 22.74
CA ILE A 8 13.64 24.33 22.46
C ILE A 8 14.35 25.37 23.33
N VAL A 9 13.85 26.60 23.37
CA VAL A 9 14.43 27.68 24.20
C VAL A 9 14.43 27.27 25.67
N GLY A 10 13.34 26.70 26.19
CA GLY A 10 13.23 26.20 27.55
C GLY A 10 14.27 25.12 27.88
N VAL A 11 14.47 24.16 26.98
CA VAL A 11 15.45 23.06 27.16
C VAL A 11 16.88 23.60 27.10
N VAL A 12 17.19 24.51 26.17
CA VAL A 12 18.52 25.15 26.12
C VAL A 12 18.81 25.92 27.41
N PHE A 13 17.83 26.68 27.91
CA PHE A 13 17.95 27.40 29.16
C PHE A 13 18.17 26.47 30.38
N LEU A 14 17.44 25.33 30.41
CA LEU A 14 17.65 24.30 31.41
C LEU A 14 19.08 23.72 31.33
N GLY A 15 19.62 23.55 30.14
CA GLY A 15 20.99 23.09 29.94
C GLY A 15 22.04 24.04 30.54
N VAL A 16 21.86 25.34 30.37
CA VAL A 16 22.74 26.37 30.96
C VAL A 16 22.65 26.33 32.48
N ILE A 17 21.45 26.17 33.05
CA ILE A 17 21.27 26.05 34.49
C ILE A 17 22.00 24.81 35.05
N LEU A 18 21.85 23.66 34.36
CA LEU A 18 22.54 22.43 34.73
C LEU A 18 24.07 22.60 34.71
N ASP A 19 24.59 23.30 33.71
CA ASP A 19 26.04 23.54 33.57
C ASP A 19 26.60 24.37 34.76
N ILE A 20 25.80 25.30 35.32
CA ILE A 20 26.17 26.14 36.47
C ILE A 20 26.06 25.36 37.80
N ILE A 21 25.06 24.47 37.92
CA ILE A 21 24.78 23.77 39.19
C ILE A 21 25.67 22.53 39.37
N LEU A 22 26.06 21.86 38.28
CA LEU A 22 26.82 20.63 38.38
C LEU A 22 28.30 20.91 38.68
N PRO A 23 28.85 20.29 39.76
CA PRO A 23 30.24 20.38 40.08
C PRO A 23 31.11 19.64 39.03
N GLU A 24 32.32 20.10 38.83
CA GLU A 24 33.29 19.45 37.93
C GLU A 24 33.57 18.01 38.36
N GLY A 25 33.45 17.07 37.40
CA GLY A 25 33.73 15.66 37.67
C GLY A 25 33.11 14.70 36.64
N LYS A 26 33.34 13.40 36.85
CA LYS A 26 32.82 12.35 35.97
C LYS A 26 31.30 12.34 35.87
N THR A 27 30.62 12.71 36.94
CA THR A 27 29.14 12.80 37.00
C THR A 27 28.62 13.91 36.09
N ASN A 28 29.32 15.05 36.02
CA ASN A 28 28.97 16.16 35.13
C ASN A 28 29.02 15.73 33.66
N SER A 29 30.08 15.01 33.26
CA SER A 29 30.18 14.48 31.89
C SER A 29 29.05 13.54 31.56
N PHE A 30 28.66 12.63 32.45
CA PHE A 30 27.56 11.71 32.27
C PHE A 30 26.22 12.44 32.07
N ILE A 31 25.91 13.39 32.96
CA ILE A 31 24.67 14.18 32.91
C ILE A 31 24.61 15.01 31.61
N LYS A 32 25.72 15.57 31.16
CA LYS A 32 25.78 16.29 29.88
C LYS A 32 25.45 15.39 28.70
N HIS A 33 25.96 14.16 28.66
CA HIS A 33 25.62 13.21 27.58
C HIS A 33 24.12 12.83 27.59
N VAL A 34 23.55 12.56 28.78
CA VAL A 34 22.12 12.27 28.90
C VAL A 34 21.29 13.48 28.47
N PHE A 35 21.71 14.70 28.83
CA PHE A 35 21.02 15.91 28.43
C PHE A 35 21.06 16.17 26.92
N VAL A 36 22.18 15.88 26.25
CA VAL A 36 22.27 15.98 24.79
C VAL A 36 21.29 15.01 24.09
N VAL A 37 21.15 13.79 24.61
CA VAL A 37 20.16 12.84 24.09
C VAL A 37 18.73 13.36 24.28
N PHE A 38 18.43 13.92 25.44
CA PHE A 38 17.13 14.54 25.73
C PHE A 38 16.84 15.73 24.78
N LEU A 39 17.84 16.58 24.54
CA LEU A 39 17.74 17.70 23.62
C LEU A 39 17.45 17.23 22.18
N LEU A 40 18.07 16.14 21.74
CA LEU A 40 17.77 15.53 20.45
C LEU A 40 16.30 15.10 20.34
N PHE A 41 15.73 14.51 21.40
CA PHE A 41 14.29 14.15 21.43
C PHE A 41 13.38 15.37 21.26
N VAL A 42 13.71 16.48 21.91
CA VAL A 42 12.92 17.71 21.80
C VAL A 42 13.00 18.31 20.39
N ILE A 43 14.17 18.28 19.77
CA ILE A 43 14.37 18.78 18.38
C ILE A 43 13.63 17.88 17.37
N VAL A 44 13.65 16.56 17.57
CA VAL A 44 13.00 15.58 16.68
C VAL A 44 11.48 15.54 16.85
N SER A 45 10.97 16.00 18.00
CA SER A 45 9.53 15.99 18.32
C SER A 45 8.61 16.54 17.21
N PRO A 46 8.89 17.66 16.52
CA PRO A 46 8.00 18.15 15.46
C PRO A 46 8.08 17.36 14.16
N ILE A 47 9.13 16.55 13.98
CA ILE A 47 9.28 15.72 12.78
C ILE A 47 8.14 14.70 12.73
N LYS A 48 7.63 14.21 13.86
CA LYS A 48 6.42 13.38 13.93
C LYS A 48 5.21 14.04 13.26
N ASN A 49 5.02 15.35 13.47
CA ASN A 49 3.90 16.08 12.87
C ASN A 49 4.09 16.32 11.35
N LEU A 50 5.34 16.41 10.89
CA LEU A 50 5.66 16.54 9.47
C LEU A 50 5.56 15.18 8.73
N ILE A 51 5.92 14.10 9.39
CA ILE A 51 5.76 12.74 8.86
C ILE A 51 4.28 12.36 8.85
N ASN A 52 3.51 12.71 9.88
CA ASN A 52 2.07 12.41 9.95
C ASN A 52 1.23 13.22 8.96
N SER A 53 1.71 14.34 8.43
CA SER A 53 0.99 15.05 7.36
C SER A 53 1.14 14.40 5.98
N ASN A 54 2.17 13.58 5.77
CA ASN A 54 2.42 12.89 4.50
C ASN A 54 2.65 11.37 4.65
N PHE A 55 2.85 10.89 5.89
CA PHE A 55 3.10 9.47 6.17
C PHE A 55 2.46 9.15 7.52
N SER A 56 1.21 8.70 7.46
CA SER A 56 0.44 8.26 8.64
C SER A 56 1.03 6.95 9.18
N LEU A 57 2.17 7.03 9.88
CA LEU A 57 2.56 5.99 10.82
C LEU A 57 1.80 6.22 12.12
N SER A 58 0.49 6.05 12.08
CA SER A 58 -0.34 5.94 13.26
C SER A 58 -0.10 4.57 13.87
N ALA A 59 0.84 4.47 14.79
CA ALA A 59 0.93 3.36 15.72
C ALA A 59 -0.14 3.47 16.81
N ASN A 60 -1.34 3.90 16.45
CA ASN A 60 -2.55 3.85 17.25
C ASN A 60 -3.60 3.14 16.42
N GLN A 61 -3.84 1.89 16.82
CA GLN A 61 -5.07 1.12 16.65
C GLN A 61 -5.99 1.57 15.51
N ASP A 62 -6.07 0.75 14.47
CA ASP A 62 -7.28 0.43 13.70
C ASP A 62 -8.10 1.58 13.08
N VAL A 63 -7.45 2.66 12.63
CA VAL A 63 -8.03 3.42 11.53
C VAL A 63 -7.26 3.03 10.27
N VAL A 64 -7.57 1.85 9.79
CA VAL A 64 -7.22 1.49 8.41
C VAL A 64 -7.78 2.60 7.54
N ASP A 65 -6.92 3.33 6.84
CA ASP A 65 -7.38 4.38 5.92
C ASP A 65 -8.14 3.70 4.79
N ASN A 66 -9.47 3.67 4.91
CA ASN A 66 -10.35 3.04 3.93
C ASN A 66 -10.10 3.58 2.51
N ASN A 67 -9.68 4.85 2.39
CA ASN A 67 -9.28 5.42 1.11
C ASN A 67 -7.99 4.82 0.56
N PHE A 68 -7.03 4.49 1.44
CA PHE A 68 -5.78 3.84 1.03
C PHE A 68 -6.06 2.41 0.55
N ILE A 69 -6.84 1.63 1.30
CA ILE A 69 -7.26 0.27 0.90
C ILE A 69 -7.99 0.33 -0.43
N TYR A 70 -9.02 1.16 -0.54
CA TYR A 70 -9.79 1.34 -1.75
C TYR A 70 -8.91 1.63 -2.97
N ASN A 71 -8.05 2.64 -2.88
CA ASN A 71 -7.16 3.04 -3.98
C ASN A 71 -6.13 1.96 -4.33
N THR A 72 -5.63 1.24 -3.32
CA THR A 72 -4.68 0.15 -3.51
C THR A 72 -5.35 -1.03 -4.20
N ASN A 73 -6.54 -1.42 -3.76
CA ASN A 73 -7.29 -2.52 -4.34
C ASN A 73 -7.77 -2.21 -5.76
N LEU A 74 -8.18 -0.97 -6.05
CA LEU A 74 -8.48 -0.55 -7.42
C LEU A 74 -7.28 -0.74 -8.36
N LYS A 75 -6.08 -0.36 -7.93
CA LYS A 75 -4.85 -0.56 -8.72
C LYS A 75 -4.55 -2.04 -8.91
N LYS A 76 -4.68 -2.85 -7.85
CA LYS A 76 -4.49 -4.32 -7.94
C LYS A 76 -5.46 -4.95 -8.93
N VAL A 77 -6.75 -4.58 -8.89
CA VAL A 77 -7.75 -5.09 -9.85
C VAL A 77 -7.35 -4.73 -11.28
N ALA A 78 -7.00 -3.47 -11.55
CA ALA A 78 -6.57 -3.05 -12.89
C ALA A 78 -5.30 -3.77 -13.38
N GLU A 79 -4.36 -4.08 -12.49
CA GLU A 79 -3.17 -4.87 -12.81
C GLU A 79 -3.53 -6.34 -13.11
N LEU A 80 -4.44 -6.94 -12.34
CA LEU A 80 -4.93 -8.30 -12.57
C LEU A 80 -5.68 -8.40 -13.90
N GLU A 81 -6.53 -7.44 -14.26
CA GLU A 81 -7.21 -7.37 -15.55
C GLU A 81 -6.21 -7.35 -16.70
N LYS A 82 -5.16 -6.52 -16.61
CA LYS A 82 -4.08 -6.49 -17.63
C LYS A 82 -3.31 -7.80 -17.69
N LEU A 83 -3.03 -8.41 -16.55
CA LEU A 83 -2.32 -9.67 -16.47
C LEU A 83 -3.12 -10.80 -17.12
N VAL A 84 -4.41 -10.88 -16.89
CA VAL A 84 -5.31 -11.84 -17.53
C VAL A 84 -5.38 -11.58 -19.02
N ALA A 85 -5.58 -10.34 -19.46
CA ALA A 85 -5.62 -9.98 -20.88
C ALA A 85 -4.31 -10.36 -21.60
N GLY A 86 -3.15 -10.06 -21.01
CA GLY A 86 -1.85 -10.45 -21.57
C GLY A 86 -1.64 -11.97 -21.66
N ASN A 87 -2.16 -12.74 -20.68
CA ASN A 87 -2.12 -14.18 -20.73
C ASN A 87 -3.05 -14.76 -21.80
N LEU A 88 -4.22 -14.16 -22.03
CA LEU A 88 -5.11 -14.53 -23.12
C LEU A 88 -4.45 -14.27 -24.48
N GLU A 89 -3.81 -13.12 -24.68
CA GLU A 89 -3.03 -12.80 -25.89
C GLU A 89 -1.91 -13.81 -26.13
N SER A 90 -1.18 -14.18 -25.07
CA SER A 90 -0.11 -15.19 -25.13
C SER A 90 -0.64 -16.59 -25.51
N ASN A 91 -1.91 -16.85 -25.24
CA ASN A 91 -2.62 -18.05 -25.64
C ASN A 91 -3.36 -17.93 -27.01
N ASN A 92 -2.98 -16.94 -27.81
CA ASN A 92 -3.54 -16.67 -29.14
C ASN A 92 -5.02 -16.25 -29.16
N ILE A 93 -5.52 -15.69 -28.07
CA ILE A 93 -6.86 -15.12 -27.96
C ILE A 93 -6.71 -13.61 -27.73
N LYS A 94 -6.87 -12.81 -28.77
CA LYS A 94 -6.68 -11.36 -28.76
C LYS A 94 -8.00 -10.61 -28.72
N ASN A 95 -7.93 -9.32 -28.40
CA ASN A 95 -9.07 -8.40 -28.40
C ASN A 95 -10.20 -8.79 -27.44
N CYS A 96 -9.85 -9.41 -26.31
CA CYS A 96 -10.78 -9.66 -25.21
C CYS A 96 -10.71 -8.53 -24.17
N SER A 97 -11.86 -8.09 -23.68
CA SER A 97 -11.96 -7.19 -22.54
C SER A 97 -12.21 -8.00 -21.27
N VAL A 98 -11.43 -7.75 -20.22
CA VAL A 98 -11.55 -8.45 -18.93
C VAL A 98 -11.99 -7.45 -17.88
N ILE A 99 -13.01 -7.81 -17.10
CA ILE A 99 -13.51 -7.02 -15.98
C ILE A 99 -13.57 -7.94 -14.76
N ILE A 100 -12.89 -7.55 -13.69
CA ILE A 100 -12.85 -8.30 -12.43
C ILE A 100 -13.76 -7.62 -11.43
N ASN A 101 -14.79 -8.33 -10.96
CA ASN A 101 -15.61 -7.89 -9.85
C ASN A 101 -15.05 -8.44 -8.55
N ALA A 102 -14.53 -7.53 -7.72
CA ALA A 102 -13.89 -7.85 -6.45
C ALA A 102 -14.39 -6.93 -5.33
N ASN A 103 -14.31 -7.40 -4.09
CA ASN A 103 -14.53 -6.55 -2.94
C ASN A 103 -13.27 -5.72 -2.67
N ILE A 104 -13.36 -4.43 -3.00
CA ILE A 104 -12.23 -3.48 -2.92
C ILE A 104 -12.16 -2.71 -1.59
N PHE A 105 -13.14 -2.91 -0.70
CA PHE A 105 -13.23 -2.20 0.58
C PHE A 105 -12.57 -2.95 1.74
N ASP A 106 -12.29 -4.25 1.57
CA ASP A 106 -11.66 -5.08 2.59
C ASP A 106 -10.13 -5.04 2.46
N GLU A 107 -9.42 -5.32 3.55
CA GLU A 107 -7.96 -5.42 3.57
C GLU A 107 -7.46 -6.51 2.62
N ASP A 108 -8.17 -7.63 2.56
CA ASP A 108 -7.92 -8.73 1.65
C ASP A 108 -8.81 -8.60 0.41
N LEU A 109 -8.17 -8.42 -0.75
CA LEU A 109 -8.87 -8.36 -2.03
C LEU A 109 -9.49 -9.73 -2.36
N SER A 110 -10.81 -9.83 -2.27
CA SER A 110 -11.54 -11.04 -2.66
C SER A 110 -12.21 -10.86 -4.03
N ILE A 111 -11.93 -11.77 -4.96
CA ILE A 111 -12.53 -11.79 -6.31
C ILE A 111 -13.84 -12.55 -6.24
N ASN A 112 -14.94 -11.90 -6.61
CA ASN A 112 -16.27 -12.50 -6.62
C ASN A 112 -16.62 -13.13 -7.98
N SER A 113 -16.23 -12.47 -9.08
CA SER A 113 -16.48 -12.95 -10.44
C SER A 113 -15.61 -12.24 -11.46
N VAL A 114 -15.36 -12.90 -12.57
CA VAL A 114 -14.58 -12.38 -13.69
C VAL A 114 -15.41 -12.45 -14.96
N TYR A 115 -15.54 -11.34 -15.63
CA TYR A 115 -16.27 -11.21 -16.89
C TYR A 115 -15.28 -11.02 -18.03
N VAL A 116 -15.35 -11.90 -19.04
CA VAL A 116 -14.52 -11.80 -20.23
C VAL A 116 -15.43 -11.58 -21.44
N ASP A 117 -15.33 -10.41 -22.04
CA ASP A 117 -16.01 -10.11 -23.31
C ASP A 117 -15.09 -10.50 -24.47
N ALA A 118 -15.48 -11.54 -25.18
CA ALA A 118 -14.80 -12.08 -26.35
C ALA A 118 -15.55 -11.77 -27.66
N SER A 119 -16.48 -10.81 -27.67
CA SER A 119 -17.28 -10.47 -28.86
C SER A 119 -16.43 -9.95 -30.02
N LYS A 120 -15.27 -9.36 -29.74
CA LYS A 120 -14.32 -8.83 -30.73
C LYS A 120 -13.05 -9.69 -30.84
N LYS A 121 -13.11 -10.93 -30.37
CA LYS A 121 -11.95 -11.83 -30.36
C LYS A 121 -11.34 -12.04 -31.73
N GLU A 122 -10.02 -12.05 -31.77
CA GLU A 122 -9.24 -12.58 -32.88
C GLU A 122 -8.55 -13.85 -32.38
N ILE A 123 -8.87 -14.98 -33.04
CA ILE A 123 -8.35 -16.30 -32.70
C ILE A 123 -7.38 -16.72 -33.81
N SER A 124 -6.14 -17.06 -33.44
CA SER A 124 -5.21 -17.69 -34.38
C SER A 124 -5.64 -19.12 -34.68
N ASN A 125 -5.23 -19.64 -35.85
CA ASN A 125 -5.64 -20.94 -36.43
C ASN A 125 -5.41 -22.16 -35.51
N ASP A 126 -4.65 -21.99 -34.42
CA ASP A 126 -4.33 -23.09 -33.48
C ASP A 126 -5.40 -23.29 -32.39
N VAL A 127 -6.34 -22.35 -32.24
CA VAL A 127 -7.42 -22.45 -31.24
C VAL A 127 -8.71 -22.81 -31.92
N ASN A 128 -9.27 -23.97 -31.58
CA ASN A 128 -10.52 -24.45 -32.16
C ASN A 128 -11.68 -23.51 -31.74
N GLU A 129 -12.38 -22.96 -32.73
CA GLU A 129 -13.45 -21.98 -32.53
C GLU A 129 -14.58 -22.48 -31.62
N ASN A 130 -14.79 -23.81 -31.58
CA ASN A 130 -15.78 -24.41 -30.69
C ASN A 130 -15.32 -24.58 -29.23
N ASN A 131 -14.03 -24.32 -28.92
CA ASN A 131 -13.48 -24.58 -27.58
C ASN A 131 -12.82 -23.38 -26.92
N TYR A 132 -12.91 -22.18 -27.57
CA TYR A 132 -12.25 -20.98 -27.04
C TYR A 132 -12.76 -20.56 -25.65
N LYS A 133 -14.06 -20.73 -25.37
CA LYS A 133 -14.64 -20.39 -24.06
C LYS A 133 -14.00 -21.22 -22.94
N ASN A 134 -13.84 -22.52 -23.14
CA ASN A 134 -13.19 -23.38 -22.17
C ASN A 134 -11.70 -22.97 -21.97
N LYS A 135 -11.04 -22.58 -23.07
CA LYS A 135 -9.66 -22.10 -23.00
C LYS A 135 -9.54 -20.81 -22.22
N ILE A 136 -10.47 -19.84 -22.43
CA ILE A 136 -10.52 -18.60 -21.66
C ILE A 136 -10.72 -18.91 -20.17
N VAL A 137 -11.72 -19.73 -19.83
CA VAL A 137 -11.98 -20.15 -18.45
C VAL A 137 -10.72 -20.77 -17.83
N GLN A 138 -10.07 -21.70 -18.54
CA GLN A 138 -8.85 -22.35 -18.06
C GLN A 138 -7.72 -21.35 -17.78
N VAL A 139 -7.48 -20.40 -18.69
CA VAL A 139 -6.43 -19.37 -18.51
C VAL A 139 -6.76 -18.47 -17.32
N VAL A 140 -8.00 -18.00 -17.22
CA VAL A 140 -8.43 -17.10 -16.14
C VAL A 140 -8.31 -17.79 -14.77
N THR A 141 -8.82 -19.02 -14.65
CA THR A 141 -8.75 -19.78 -13.38
C THR A 141 -7.32 -20.08 -12.97
N GLN A 142 -6.45 -20.38 -13.94
CA GLN A 142 -5.04 -20.63 -13.67
C GLN A 142 -4.28 -19.36 -13.22
N VAL A 143 -4.57 -18.22 -13.84
CA VAL A 143 -3.89 -16.94 -13.54
C VAL A 143 -4.35 -16.37 -12.21
N LEU A 144 -5.65 -16.41 -11.92
CA LEU A 144 -6.23 -15.78 -10.73
C LEU A 144 -6.44 -16.75 -9.56
N ASN A 145 -6.23 -18.05 -9.78
CA ASN A 145 -6.46 -19.12 -8.80
C ASN A 145 -7.89 -19.10 -8.20
N ILE A 146 -8.90 -18.96 -9.08
CA ILE A 146 -10.33 -18.93 -8.74
C ILE A 146 -11.04 -20.16 -9.30
N GLU A 147 -12.28 -20.39 -8.88
CA GLU A 147 -13.08 -21.48 -9.41
C GLU A 147 -13.63 -21.17 -10.82
N SER A 148 -13.85 -22.21 -11.63
CA SER A 148 -14.37 -22.05 -12.98
C SER A 148 -15.80 -21.47 -13.01
N GLY A 149 -16.56 -21.64 -11.93
CA GLY A 149 -17.91 -21.09 -11.79
C GLY A 149 -17.97 -19.56 -11.67
N ASP A 150 -16.84 -18.95 -11.25
CA ASP A 150 -16.74 -17.50 -11.07
C ASP A 150 -16.36 -16.76 -12.37
N VAL A 151 -16.12 -17.51 -13.46
CA VAL A 151 -15.73 -16.95 -14.76
C VAL A 151 -16.89 -16.99 -15.74
N VAL A 152 -17.30 -15.82 -16.22
CA VAL A 152 -18.38 -15.66 -17.20
C VAL A 152 -17.81 -15.14 -18.53
N VAL A 153 -17.98 -15.89 -19.60
CA VAL A 153 -17.46 -15.55 -20.94
C VAL A 153 -18.62 -15.20 -21.86
N TYR A 154 -18.60 -14.00 -22.40
CA TYR A 154 -19.55 -13.48 -23.39
C TYR A 154 -18.92 -13.48 -24.79
N GLY A 155 -19.72 -13.69 -25.83
CA GLY A 155 -19.30 -13.63 -27.24
C GLY A 155 -19.39 -14.89 -28.00
#